data_97bb873424105243a233d7407da56216
#
_entry.id   97bb873424105243a233d7407da56216
#
_cell.length_a   1.000
_cell.length_b   1.000
_cell.length_c   1.000
_cell.angle_alpha   90.00
_cell.angle_beta   90.00
_cell.angle_gamma   90.00
#
_symmetry.space_group_name_H-M   'P 1'
#
loop_
_entity.id
_entity.type
_entity.pdbx_description
1 polymer ?
#
loop_
_entity_poly.entity_id
_entity_poly.type
_entity_poly.pdbx_seq_one_letter_code
_entity_poly.pdbx_strand_id
1 'polypeptide(L)'
;MRIATWNINSVRLRIHHVLRFTKEQNIDILCLQETKTPDEFFPRDELEKIGFKNQYYRGEKSYNGVAIVSKFELSDPGYVNWCKKDDTRHIYVKINNNIELHNFYVPAGGDEPDISKNPKFAHKISFIDEMKDYFFSDTKKNKILVGDLNIAPLEQDVWSHKQLLNV
;
A
#
# COMPACT_ATOMS: atom_id res chain seq x y z
N MET A 1 9.86 9.92 14.40
CA MET A 1 9.14 8.83 13.70
C MET A 1 9.44 8.92 12.21
N ARG A 2 9.90 7.82 11.62
CA ARG A 2 10.22 7.71 10.19
C ARG A 2 9.34 6.63 9.57
N ILE A 3 8.50 7.03 8.61
CA ILE A 3 7.58 6.16 7.89
C ILE A 3 8.15 5.94 6.49
N ALA A 4 8.14 4.70 6.01
CA ALA A 4 8.49 4.37 4.64
C ALA A 4 7.34 3.60 3.96
N THR A 5 7.20 3.79 2.65
CA THR A 5 6.30 3.02 1.80
C THR A 5 7.11 2.35 0.69
N TRP A 6 6.80 1.08 0.39
CA TRP A 6 7.56 0.30 -0.58
C TRP A 6 6.72 -0.81 -1.22
N ASN A 7 6.53 -0.75 -2.53
CA ASN A 7 6.06 -1.91 -3.28
C ASN A 7 7.18 -2.95 -3.31
N ILE A 8 7.03 -4.01 -2.53
CA ILE A 8 8.07 -5.03 -2.33
C ILE A 8 8.04 -6.16 -3.37
N ASN A 9 6.95 -6.27 -4.11
CA ASN A 9 6.77 -7.31 -5.11
C ASN A 9 7.18 -8.71 -4.59
N SER A 10 6.43 -9.23 -3.63
CA SER A 10 6.65 -10.45 -2.86
C SER A 10 7.58 -10.28 -1.64
N VAL A 11 6.96 -10.13 -0.48
CA VAL A 11 7.66 -9.93 0.79
C VAL A 11 8.51 -11.13 1.18
N ARG A 12 8.03 -12.35 0.95
CA ARG A 12 8.75 -13.59 1.29
C ARG A 12 10.06 -13.73 0.51
N LEU A 13 10.05 -13.40 -0.77
CA LEU A 13 11.26 -13.46 -1.60
C LEU A 13 12.28 -12.37 -1.21
N ARG A 14 11.81 -11.26 -0.67
CA ARG A 14 12.62 -10.06 -0.44
C ARG A 14 12.75 -9.67 1.02
N ILE A 15 12.41 -10.57 1.94
CA ILE A 15 12.45 -10.27 3.38
C ILE A 15 13.83 -9.77 3.81
N HIS A 16 14.91 -10.33 3.31
CA HIS A 16 16.27 -9.91 3.64
C HIS A 16 16.57 -8.46 3.21
N HIS A 17 15.98 -7.99 2.09
CA HIS A 17 16.10 -6.59 1.67
C HIS A 17 15.31 -5.67 2.61
N VAL A 18 14.11 -6.11 3.04
CA VAL A 18 13.30 -5.38 4.00
C VAL A 18 14.05 -5.21 5.32
N LEU A 19 14.61 -6.31 5.88
CA LEU A 19 15.37 -6.28 7.13
C LEU A 19 16.59 -5.35 7.04
N ARG A 20 17.34 -5.40 5.95
CA ARG A 20 18.48 -4.52 5.70
C ARG A 20 18.06 -3.06 5.59
N PHE A 21 17.11 -2.74 4.72
CA PHE A 21 16.62 -1.38 4.50
C PHE A 21 16.11 -0.73 5.77
N THR A 22 15.27 -1.43 6.53
CA THR A 22 14.69 -0.89 7.77
C THR A 22 15.75 -0.58 8.82
N LYS A 23 16.82 -1.38 8.88
CA LYS A 23 17.97 -1.15 9.78
C LYS A 23 18.82 0.03 9.30
N GLU A 24 19.24 0.04 8.03
CA GLU A 24 20.11 1.08 7.44
C GLU A 24 19.45 2.46 7.48
N GLN A 25 18.14 2.53 7.23
CA GLN A 25 17.39 3.77 7.18
C GLN A 25 16.73 4.15 8.52
N ASN A 26 16.89 3.34 9.56
CA ASN A 26 16.25 3.55 10.87
C ASN A 26 14.73 3.77 10.75
N ILE A 27 14.06 2.89 10.00
CA ILE A 27 12.61 2.96 9.78
C ILE A 27 11.87 2.55 11.06
N ASP A 28 10.85 3.30 11.40
CA ASP A 28 9.98 3.05 12.54
C ASP A 28 8.66 2.39 12.14
N ILE A 29 8.10 2.78 10.99
CA ILE A 29 6.88 2.22 10.43
C ILE A 29 7.13 1.95 8.94
N LEU A 30 6.80 0.74 8.48
CA LEU A 30 6.94 0.36 7.08
C LEU A 30 5.60 -0.08 6.52
N CYS A 31 5.20 0.54 5.40
CA CYS A 31 4.02 0.21 4.61
C CYS A 31 4.46 -0.53 3.35
N LEU A 32 4.02 -1.78 3.20
CA LEU A 32 4.36 -2.63 2.06
C LEU A 32 3.16 -2.81 1.14
N GLN A 33 3.41 -2.87 -0.16
CA GLN A 33 2.44 -3.24 -1.19
C GLN A 33 2.98 -4.44 -1.97
N GLU A 34 2.08 -5.17 -2.62
CA GLU A 34 2.37 -6.42 -3.33
C GLU A 34 3.12 -7.44 -2.45
N THR A 35 2.59 -7.69 -1.27
CA THR A 35 3.16 -8.72 -0.37
C THR A 35 3.09 -10.11 -1.00
N LYS A 36 2.08 -10.37 -1.85
CA LYS A 36 1.88 -11.60 -2.66
C LYS A 36 1.98 -12.88 -1.85
N THR A 37 1.48 -12.84 -0.62
CA THR A 37 1.50 -13.98 0.29
C THR A 37 0.20 -14.01 1.11
N PRO A 38 -0.41 -15.19 1.32
CA PRO A 38 -1.47 -15.32 2.30
C PRO A 38 -0.99 -14.95 3.71
N ASP A 39 -1.90 -14.52 4.56
CA ASP A 39 -1.59 -14.02 5.91
C ASP A 39 -0.84 -15.06 6.76
N GLU A 40 -1.17 -16.33 6.64
CA GLU A 40 -0.51 -17.45 7.34
C GLU A 40 0.97 -17.63 7.01
N PHE A 41 1.43 -17.12 5.85
CA PHE A 41 2.82 -17.18 5.40
C PHE A 41 3.53 -15.82 5.41
N PHE A 42 2.90 -14.81 6.01
CA PHE A 42 3.55 -13.52 6.17
C PHE A 42 4.78 -13.66 7.11
N PRO A 43 5.96 -13.09 6.77
CA PRO A 43 7.20 -13.26 7.54
C PRO A 43 7.20 -12.44 8.84
N ARG A 44 6.22 -12.73 9.70
CA ARG A 44 5.97 -12.01 10.95
C ARG A 44 7.14 -12.08 11.91
N ASP A 45 7.66 -13.28 12.12
CA ASP A 45 8.69 -13.54 13.13
C ASP A 45 10.01 -12.85 12.81
N GLU A 46 10.37 -12.78 11.51
CA GLU A 46 11.56 -12.09 11.05
C GLU A 46 11.50 -10.59 11.33
N LEU A 47 10.34 -9.99 11.10
CA LEU A 47 10.09 -8.58 11.35
C LEU A 47 10.03 -8.28 12.86
N GLU A 48 9.45 -9.17 13.65
CA GLU A 48 9.36 -9.02 15.10
C GLU A 48 10.76 -9.05 15.76
N LYS A 49 11.66 -9.91 15.28
CA LYS A 49 13.05 -10.00 15.75
C LYS A 49 13.83 -8.69 15.61
N ILE A 50 13.47 -7.83 14.68
CA ILE A 50 14.08 -6.50 14.47
C ILE A 50 13.26 -5.34 15.02
N GLY A 51 12.26 -5.65 15.85
CA GLY A 51 11.49 -4.68 16.63
C GLY A 51 10.13 -4.26 16.06
N PHE A 52 9.74 -4.75 14.89
CA PHE A 52 8.38 -4.50 14.35
C PHE A 52 7.36 -5.45 15.01
N LYS A 53 7.03 -5.17 16.26
CA LYS A 53 6.14 -6.02 17.07
C LYS A 53 4.66 -5.84 16.72
N ASN A 54 4.30 -4.68 16.20
CA ASN A 54 2.93 -4.34 15.83
C ASN A 54 2.79 -4.47 14.32
N GLN A 55 2.01 -5.44 13.87
CA GLN A 55 1.91 -5.78 12.45
C GLN A 55 0.45 -5.98 12.07
N TYR A 56 0.02 -5.29 11.04
CA TYR A 56 -1.28 -5.46 10.43
C TYR A 56 -1.12 -5.65 8.92
N TYR A 57 -1.69 -6.74 8.39
CA TYR A 57 -1.54 -7.09 6.99
C TYR A 57 -2.77 -7.84 6.49
N ARG A 58 -3.02 -7.72 5.20
CA ARG A 58 -3.99 -8.51 4.45
C ARG A 58 -3.34 -8.93 3.15
N GLY A 59 -3.30 -10.21 2.89
CA GLY A 59 -2.66 -10.76 1.72
C GLY A 59 -3.43 -11.90 1.09
N GLU A 60 -3.09 -12.20 -0.15
CA GLU A 60 -3.62 -13.32 -0.90
C GLU A 60 -2.50 -14.01 -1.69
N LYS A 61 -2.77 -15.23 -2.13
CA LYS A 61 -1.76 -16.05 -2.79
C LYS A 61 -1.34 -15.44 -4.14
N SER A 62 -0.05 -15.15 -4.28
CA SER A 62 0.60 -14.73 -5.53
C SER A 62 0.12 -13.40 -6.13
N TYR A 63 -0.78 -12.69 -5.49
CA TYR A 63 -1.37 -11.45 -6.00
C TYR A 63 -1.54 -10.41 -4.90
N ASN A 64 -1.60 -9.12 -5.24
CA ASN A 64 -1.86 -8.00 -4.32
C ASN A 64 -1.19 -8.11 -2.93
N GLY A 65 -1.90 -7.70 -1.90
CA GLY A 65 -1.49 -7.75 -0.50
C GLY A 65 -0.81 -6.49 -0.02
N VAL A 66 -1.22 -6.03 1.16
CA VAL A 66 -0.70 -4.82 1.82
C VAL A 66 -0.38 -5.11 3.28
N ALA A 67 0.64 -4.43 3.81
CA ALA A 67 1.03 -4.56 5.21
C ALA A 67 1.44 -3.22 5.80
N ILE A 68 1.16 -3.01 7.09
CA ILE A 68 1.73 -1.97 7.93
C ILE A 68 2.40 -2.67 9.11
N VAL A 69 3.71 -2.48 9.24
CA VAL A 69 4.49 -3.02 10.36
C VAL A 69 5.17 -1.88 11.11
N SER A 70 5.17 -1.93 12.45
CA SER A 70 5.56 -0.82 13.29
C SER A 70 6.33 -1.25 14.54
N LYS A 71 7.29 -0.41 14.94
CA LYS A 71 7.94 -0.47 16.26
C LYS A 71 7.06 0.19 17.35
N PHE A 72 6.14 1.06 16.95
CA PHE A 72 5.17 1.69 17.84
C PHE A 72 3.86 0.92 17.89
N GLU A 73 3.10 1.17 18.91
CA GLU A 73 1.76 0.61 19.06
C GLU A 73 0.85 1.09 17.93
N LEU A 74 0.08 0.16 17.38
CA LEU A 74 -0.95 0.40 16.38
C LEU A 74 -2.31 0.05 16.99
N SER A 75 -3.29 0.92 16.77
CA SER A 75 -4.67 0.69 17.20
C SER A 75 -5.67 0.81 16.05
N ASP A 76 -6.90 0.38 16.29
CA ASP A 76 -8.04 0.48 15.39
C ASP A 76 -7.73 0.05 13.93
N PRO A 77 -7.18 -1.16 13.73
CA PRO A 77 -6.91 -1.64 12.38
C PRO A 77 -8.20 -1.84 11.59
N GLY A 78 -8.16 -1.49 10.32
CA GLY A 78 -9.29 -1.65 9.43
C GLY A 78 -8.90 -1.63 7.95
N TYR A 79 -9.90 -1.82 7.11
CA TYR A 79 -9.75 -1.78 5.66
C TYR A 79 -11.05 -1.34 4.98
N VAL A 80 -10.94 -0.97 3.72
CA VAL A 80 -12.08 -0.73 2.84
C VAL A 80 -11.93 -1.61 1.61
N ASN A 81 -12.99 -2.33 1.25
CA ASN A 81 -13.07 -3.08 0.00
C ASN A 81 -13.58 -2.15 -1.10
N TRP A 82 -12.66 -1.44 -1.73
CA TRP A 82 -12.94 -0.51 -2.82
C TRP A 82 -13.58 -1.22 -4.02
N CYS A 83 -14.49 -0.55 -4.69
CA CYS A 83 -15.25 -1.11 -5.82
C CYS A 83 -15.99 -2.42 -5.46
N LYS A 84 -16.32 -2.62 -4.18
CA LYS A 84 -16.94 -3.86 -3.65
C LYS A 84 -16.11 -5.12 -3.94
N LYS A 85 -14.78 -4.98 -4.08
CA LYS A 85 -13.85 -6.09 -4.31
C LYS A 85 -13.05 -6.38 -3.05
N ASP A 86 -13.01 -7.64 -2.65
CA ASP A 86 -12.15 -8.13 -1.59
C ASP A 86 -10.80 -8.58 -2.17
N ASP A 87 -10.00 -7.61 -2.60
CA ASP A 87 -8.75 -7.82 -3.35
C ASP A 87 -7.50 -7.32 -2.63
N THR A 88 -7.55 -7.20 -1.31
CA THR A 88 -6.42 -6.93 -0.40
C THR A 88 -5.54 -5.74 -0.81
N ARG A 89 -6.17 -4.61 -1.23
CA ARG A 89 -5.47 -3.42 -1.74
C ARG A 89 -5.37 -2.26 -0.76
N HIS A 90 -6.01 -2.37 0.40
CA HIS A 90 -6.06 -1.29 1.36
C HIS A 90 -6.16 -1.81 2.80
N ILE A 91 -5.39 -1.15 3.67
CA ILE A 91 -5.50 -1.26 5.13
C ILE A 91 -5.22 0.10 5.76
N TYR A 92 -5.72 0.30 6.96
CA TYR A 92 -5.36 1.46 7.78
C TYR A 92 -5.23 1.07 9.25
N VAL A 93 -4.52 1.89 9.99
CA VAL A 93 -4.30 1.80 11.44
C VAL A 93 -4.27 3.20 12.04
N LYS A 94 -4.46 3.31 13.34
CA LYS A 94 -4.12 4.53 14.07
C LYS A 94 -2.75 4.41 14.74
N ILE A 95 -1.98 5.49 14.68
CA ILE A 95 -0.71 5.67 15.36
C ILE A 95 -0.96 6.65 16.51
N ASN A 96 -0.56 6.26 17.74
CA ASN A 96 -0.73 7.08 18.95
C ASN A 96 -2.18 7.60 19.15
N ASN A 97 -3.17 6.82 18.75
CA ASN A 97 -4.60 7.12 18.81
C ASN A 97 -5.05 8.42 18.13
N ASN A 98 -4.19 9.07 17.35
CA ASN A 98 -4.46 10.39 16.78
C ASN A 98 -4.25 10.49 15.27
N ILE A 99 -3.33 9.73 14.69
CA ILE A 99 -3.00 9.79 13.27
C ILE A 99 -3.49 8.50 12.61
N GLU A 100 -4.37 8.62 11.64
CA GLU A 100 -4.83 7.50 10.82
C GLU A 100 -3.88 7.33 9.62
N LEU A 101 -3.18 6.21 9.57
CA LEU A 101 -2.24 5.86 8.50
C LEU A 101 -2.90 4.86 7.56
N HIS A 102 -3.08 5.26 6.31
CA HIS A 102 -3.63 4.44 5.24
C HIS A 102 -2.52 3.96 4.29
N ASN A 103 -2.54 2.68 3.96
CA ASN A 103 -1.64 2.06 2.99
C ASN A 103 -2.44 1.50 1.82
N PHE A 104 -2.14 1.98 0.60
CA PHE A 104 -2.85 1.65 -0.63
C PHE A 104 -1.98 0.90 -1.62
N TYR A 105 -2.61 0.00 -2.35
CA TYR A 105 -2.12 -0.53 -3.61
C TYR A 105 -3.19 -0.28 -4.69
N VAL A 106 -3.13 0.89 -5.31
CA VAL A 106 -4.09 1.30 -6.34
C VAL A 106 -3.92 0.43 -7.59
N PRO A 107 -5.00 0.02 -8.27
CA PRO A 107 -4.88 -0.75 -9.52
C PRO A 107 -4.01 -0.05 -10.57
N ALA A 108 -3.13 -0.81 -11.25
CA ALA A 108 -2.25 -0.25 -12.29
C ALA A 108 -3.02 0.30 -13.51
N GLY A 109 -4.14 -0.32 -13.86
CA GLY A 109 -4.99 0.13 -14.96
C GLY A 109 -4.70 -0.54 -16.30
N GLY A 110 -3.52 -1.18 -16.47
CA GLY A 110 -3.11 -1.75 -17.76
C GLY A 110 -2.67 -0.69 -18.77
N ASP A 111 -2.44 -1.09 -20.01
CA ASP A 111 -1.73 -0.28 -21.01
C ASP A 111 -2.66 0.62 -21.85
N GLU A 112 -3.98 0.33 -21.91
CA GLU A 112 -4.94 1.13 -22.67
C GLU A 112 -5.76 2.02 -21.73
N PRO A 113 -5.61 3.36 -21.79
CA PRO A 113 -6.32 4.30 -20.91
C PRO A 113 -7.73 4.64 -21.45
N ASP A 114 -8.53 3.63 -21.74
CA ASP A 114 -9.91 3.76 -22.22
C ASP A 114 -10.85 2.91 -21.36
N ILE A 115 -11.72 3.57 -20.59
CA ILE A 115 -12.67 2.91 -19.68
C ILE A 115 -13.68 2.01 -20.40
N SER A 116 -13.97 2.29 -21.69
CA SER A 116 -14.93 1.52 -22.48
C SER A 116 -14.36 0.20 -23.02
N LYS A 117 -13.04 0.14 -23.17
CA LYS A 117 -12.32 -1.00 -23.76
C LYS A 117 -11.51 -1.79 -22.75
N ASN A 118 -11.01 -1.12 -21.71
CA ASN A 118 -10.11 -1.71 -20.74
C ASN A 118 -10.77 -1.79 -19.34
N PRO A 119 -11.28 -2.95 -18.92
CA PRO A 119 -11.91 -3.10 -17.61
C PRO A 119 -10.94 -2.90 -16.44
N LYS A 120 -9.62 -3.07 -16.65
CA LYS A 120 -8.60 -2.76 -15.62
C LYS A 120 -8.48 -1.26 -15.41
N PHE A 121 -8.54 -0.48 -16.49
CA PHE A 121 -8.52 0.97 -16.41
C PHE A 121 -9.82 1.51 -15.81
N ALA A 122 -10.98 0.97 -16.21
CA ALA A 122 -12.26 1.30 -15.59
C ALA A 122 -12.24 1.04 -14.08
N HIS A 123 -11.67 -0.09 -13.63
CA HIS A 123 -11.51 -0.40 -12.21
C HIS A 123 -10.59 0.61 -11.51
N LYS A 124 -9.48 1.01 -12.11
CA LYS A 124 -8.58 2.04 -11.56
C LYS A 124 -9.31 3.36 -11.34
N ILE A 125 -10.05 3.83 -12.33
CA ILE A 125 -10.79 5.10 -12.23
C ILE A 125 -11.85 5.01 -11.13
N SER A 126 -12.66 3.95 -11.10
CA SER A 126 -13.65 3.74 -10.04
C SER A 126 -13.03 3.69 -8.65
N PHE A 127 -11.87 3.04 -8.50
CA PHE A 127 -11.13 2.97 -7.24
C PHE A 127 -10.70 4.37 -6.76
N ILE A 128 -10.17 5.19 -7.66
CA ILE A 128 -9.73 6.57 -7.36
C ILE A 128 -10.93 7.46 -7.00
N ASP A 129 -12.05 7.33 -7.71
CA ASP A 129 -13.26 8.09 -7.42
C ASP A 129 -13.82 7.74 -6.04
N GLU A 130 -13.92 6.46 -5.68
CA GLU A 130 -14.33 6.04 -4.34
C GLU A 130 -13.36 6.54 -3.25
N MET A 131 -12.03 6.48 -3.49
CA MET A 131 -11.05 7.06 -2.57
C MET A 131 -11.28 8.55 -2.36
N LYS A 132 -11.44 9.30 -3.44
CA LYS A 132 -11.70 10.74 -3.41
C LYS A 132 -12.94 11.05 -2.56
N ASP A 133 -14.06 10.38 -2.82
CA ASP A 133 -15.32 10.62 -2.10
C ASP A 133 -15.19 10.28 -0.61
N TYR A 134 -14.51 9.18 -0.29
CA TYR A 134 -14.26 8.75 1.08
C TYR A 134 -13.45 9.78 1.88
N PHE A 135 -12.34 10.27 1.33
CA PHE A 135 -11.45 11.20 2.03
C PHE A 135 -11.94 12.64 1.98
N PHE A 136 -12.67 13.03 0.95
CA PHE A 136 -13.25 14.38 0.86
C PHE A 136 -14.36 14.61 1.88
N SER A 137 -15.11 13.59 2.22
CA SER A 137 -16.19 13.67 3.21
C SER A 137 -15.70 13.74 4.66
N ASP A 138 -14.46 13.29 4.95
CA ASP A 138 -13.91 13.23 6.31
C ASP A 138 -12.72 14.19 6.51
N THR A 139 -13.03 15.47 6.69
CA THR A 139 -12.04 16.55 6.85
C THR A 139 -11.48 16.70 8.27
N LYS A 140 -11.97 15.94 9.25
CA LYS A 140 -11.73 16.20 10.69
C LYS A 140 -10.57 15.42 11.31
N LYS A 141 -9.94 14.48 10.59
CA LYS A 141 -8.91 13.61 11.17
C LYS A 141 -7.54 13.89 10.58
N ASN A 142 -6.53 13.78 11.42
CA ASN A 142 -5.14 13.74 10.96
C ASN A 142 -4.92 12.43 10.21
N LYS A 143 -4.67 12.49 8.92
CA LYS A 143 -4.47 11.33 8.06
C LYS A 143 -3.15 11.40 7.32
N ILE A 144 -2.53 10.24 7.16
CA ILE A 144 -1.38 10.02 6.28
C ILE A 144 -1.79 8.95 5.28
N LEU A 145 -1.76 9.29 4.00
CA LEU A 145 -2.04 8.37 2.92
C LEU A 145 -0.73 8.05 2.22
N VAL A 146 -0.37 6.78 2.19
CA VAL A 146 0.83 6.26 1.51
C VAL A 146 0.49 5.05 0.67
N GLY A 147 1.40 4.63 -0.18
CA GLY A 147 1.24 3.41 -0.96
C GLY A 147 1.84 3.50 -2.35
N ASP A 148 1.54 2.48 -3.13
CA ASP A 148 1.76 2.49 -4.57
C ASP A 148 0.47 2.98 -5.25
N LEU A 149 0.48 4.24 -5.66
CA LEU A 149 -0.69 4.88 -6.25
C LEU A 149 -0.86 4.56 -7.73
N ASN A 150 0.16 3.99 -8.37
CA ASN A 150 0.16 3.70 -9.81
C ASN A 150 -0.24 4.91 -10.67
N ILE A 151 0.14 6.11 -10.24
CA ILE A 151 -0.13 7.38 -10.90
C ILE A 151 1.18 8.15 -11.02
N ALA A 152 1.47 8.62 -12.24
CA ALA A 152 2.62 9.47 -12.55
C ALA A 152 2.10 10.81 -13.08
N PRO A 153 1.80 11.80 -12.20
CA PRO A 153 1.19 13.06 -12.61
C PRO A 153 2.13 14.00 -13.36
N LEU A 154 3.44 13.81 -13.24
CA LEU A 154 4.45 14.69 -13.83
C LEU A 154 5.41 13.92 -14.72
N GLU A 155 6.02 14.61 -15.67
CA GLU A 155 6.99 14.02 -16.61
C GLU A 155 8.19 13.34 -15.91
N GLN A 156 8.63 13.89 -14.78
CA GLN A 156 9.73 13.35 -13.99
C GLN A 156 9.36 12.15 -13.11
N ASP A 157 8.09 11.81 -13.01
CA ASP A 157 7.64 10.66 -12.22
C ASP A 157 7.82 9.33 -12.95
N VAL A 158 8.25 9.39 -14.22
CA VAL A 158 8.52 8.23 -15.05
C VAL A 158 9.94 8.24 -15.58
N TRP A 159 10.50 7.06 -15.87
CA TRP A 159 11.86 6.91 -16.37
C TRP A 159 12.06 7.49 -17.79
N SER A 160 10.99 7.59 -18.59
CA SER A 160 11.00 8.21 -19.92
C SER A 160 9.62 8.67 -20.33
N HIS A 161 9.33 9.94 -20.11
CA HIS A 161 8.07 10.55 -20.52
C HIS A 161 7.79 10.34 -22.03
N LYS A 162 8.80 10.55 -22.88
CA LYS A 162 8.66 10.40 -24.34
C LYS A 162 8.20 9.00 -24.78
N GLN A 163 8.64 7.94 -24.08
CA GLN A 163 8.27 6.57 -24.43
C GLN A 163 6.92 6.17 -23.86
N LEU A 164 6.46 6.85 -22.80
CA LEU A 164 5.25 6.53 -22.06
C LEU A 164 4.07 7.48 -22.36
N LEU A 165 4.22 8.39 -23.32
CA LEU A 165 3.17 9.35 -23.72
C LEU A 165 1.86 8.71 -24.17
N ASN A 166 1.89 7.47 -24.63
CA ASN A 166 0.74 6.75 -25.18
C ASN A 166 0.42 5.43 -24.43
N VAL A 167 0.90 5.29 -23.21
CA VAL A 167 0.69 4.12 -22.36
C VAL A 167 -0.22 4.47 -21.19
#